data_5d295dfcdecf6ddf5507c5e4a67a8823
#
_entry.id   5d295dfcdecf6ddf5507c5e4a67a8823
#
_cell.length_a   1.000
_cell.length_b   1.000
_cell.length_c   1.000
_cell.angle_alpha   90.00
_cell.angle_beta   90.00
_cell.angle_gamma   90.00
#
_symmetry.space_group_name_H-M   'P 1'
#
loop_
_entity.id
_entity.type
_entity.pdbx_description
1 polymer ?
#
loop_
_entity_poly.entity_id
_entity_poly.type
_entity_poly.pdbx_seq_one_letter_code
_entity_poly.pdbx_strand_id
1 'polypeptide(L)'
;LILLLFICPMTLMAGKGPNESVLKELDRVIEEKHSFHVEKEKEIDEIKARLHRSKDHGEKYELCGSLFYLYLHYQADSSLYYINEKMHLLPLLDKPELKNEIIINRAEVMGVMGMYNESLEQLRQINPQVLKQGPLNYYYRTFRAYYGWVADYTTNTEEKQKYLERTDAYRDSILATAYPGVDRDIVLAEKYMVIGKPDSSLVILNGLLEQNPDKRQKAYIYYTLSEVYDVTEDVDKQIYYLALTAVVDLESATKEYASLQKLAQLMYEKGDIDRAYKYLNCSMEDAVSCNARLRFIEVAQFFPIIDKAYKLKEQRERQISRTLLISVSLLSLFLIAAIFYLYRWMKKLSAMRRDLSLANKRLTDVNDELEQTGKIKEVYIA
;
A
#
# COMPACT_ATOMS: atom_id res chain seq x y z
N LEU A 1 39.02 -36.27 7.05
CA LEU A 1 38.93 -34.91 6.50
C LEU A 1 37.53 -34.75 5.90
N ILE A 2 36.55 -34.28 6.71
CA ILE A 2 35.19 -34.02 6.25
C ILE A 2 35.11 -32.51 6.02
N LEU A 3 35.07 -32.16 4.74
CA LEU A 3 34.87 -30.81 4.27
C LEU A 3 33.38 -30.45 4.54
N LEU A 4 33.12 -29.69 5.61
CA LEU A 4 31.84 -29.04 5.85
C LEU A 4 31.71 -27.86 4.88
N LEU A 5 31.03 -28.10 3.74
CA LEU A 5 30.54 -27.05 2.87
C LEU A 5 29.49 -26.24 3.66
N PHE A 6 29.93 -25.13 4.24
CA PHE A 6 29.04 -24.06 4.66
C PHE A 6 28.40 -23.48 3.39
N ILE A 7 27.23 -23.99 3.01
CA ILE A 7 26.34 -23.26 2.10
C ILE A 7 25.81 -22.10 2.92
N CYS A 8 26.56 -21.00 2.90
CA CYS A 8 26.05 -19.71 3.28
C CYS A 8 24.88 -19.42 2.33
N PRO A 9 23.65 -19.22 2.80
CA PRO A 9 22.63 -18.67 1.93
C PRO A 9 23.15 -17.29 1.53
N MET A 10 23.68 -17.17 0.31
CA MET A 10 23.77 -15.87 -0.33
C MET A 10 22.35 -15.32 -0.35
N THR A 11 22.01 -14.54 0.66
CA THR A 11 20.97 -13.54 0.50
C THR A 11 21.43 -12.70 -0.69
N LEU A 12 20.87 -13.00 -1.87
CA LEU A 12 20.92 -12.03 -2.96
C LEU A 12 20.42 -10.74 -2.33
N MET A 13 21.35 -9.81 -2.11
CA MET A 13 20.98 -8.41 -1.97
C MET A 13 20.38 -8.07 -3.34
N ALA A 14 19.06 -8.20 -3.45
CA ALA A 14 18.32 -7.64 -4.55
C ALA A 14 18.73 -6.18 -4.59
N GLY A 15 19.44 -5.79 -5.64
CA GLY A 15 19.85 -4.41 -5.85
C GLY A 15 18.61 -3.56 -5.65
N LYS A 16 18.71 -2.47 -4.87
CA LYS A 16 17.61 -1.57 -4.61
C LYS A 16 17.03 -1.16 -5.95
N GLY A 17 15.86 -1.67 -6.32
CA GLY A 17 15.17 -1.28 -7.53
C GLY A 17 14.94 0.24 -7.54
N PRO A 18 14.75 0.88 -8.70
CA PRO A 18 14.63 2.34 -8.82
C PRO A 18 13.52 2.91 -7.93
N ASN A 19 12.51 2.10 -7.57
CA ASN A 19 11.33 2.52 -6.81
C ASN A 19 11.42 2.20 -5.31
N GLU A 20 12.49 1.56 -4.83
CA GLU A 20 12.56 1.07 -3.44
C GLU A 20 12.43 2.18 -2.39
N SER A 21 12.89 3.40 -2.71
CA SER A 21 12.79 4.55 -1.80
C SER A 21 11.34 5.00 -1.61
N VAL A 22 10.59 5.18 -2.71
CA VAL A 22 9.21 5.63 -2.65
C VAL A 22 8.29 4.54 -2.09
N LEU A 23 8.57 3.26 -2.38
CA LEU A 23 7.81 2.14 -1.82
C LEU A 23 8.03 2.00 -0.30
N LYS A 24 9.24 2.25 0.21
CA LYS A 24 9.49 2.30 1.66
C LYS A 24 8.78 3.47 2.33
N GLU A 25 8.75 4.61 1.68
CA GLU A 25 7.98 5.75 2.18
C GLU A 25 6.49 5.43 2.23
N LEU A 26 5.95 4.80 1.19
CA LEU A 26 4.57 4.33 1.20
C LEU A 26 4.31 3.30 2.31
N ASP A 27 5.23 2.33 2.49
CA ASP A 27 5.13 1.35 3.58
C ASP A 27 5.04 2.02 4.96
N ARG A 28 5.83 3.08 5.20
CA ARG A 28 5.80 3.90 6.42
C ARG A 28 4.47 4.66 6.57
N VAL A 29 4.02 5.31 5.51
CA VAL A 29 2.77 6.09 5.51
C VAL A 29 1.55 5.19 5.79
N ILE A 30 1.53 3.96 5.26
CA ILE A 30 0.48 2.98 5.58
C ILE A 30 0.48 2.63 7.09
N GLU A 31 1.64 2.46 7.69
CA GLU A 31 1.76 2.19 9.13
C GLU A 31 1.31 3.38 9.99
N GLU A 32 1.55 4.60 9.52
CA GLU A 32 1.19 5.84 10.20
C GLU A 32 -0.22 6.34 9.85
N LYS A 33 -0.98 5.67 8.95
CA LYS A 33 -2.27 6.17 8.41
C LYS A 33 -3.27 6.56 9.48
N HIS A 34 -3.23 5.90 10.66
CA HIS A 34 -4.11 6.24 11.77
C HIS A 34 -3.90 7.68 12.27
N SER A 35 -2.68 8.17 12.27
CA SER A 35 -2.37 9.55 12.70
C SER A 35 -3.02 10.58 11.77
N PHE A 36 -3.01 10.35 10.46
CA PHE A 36 -3.66 11.23 9.49
C PHE A 36 -5.19 11.22 9.63
N HIS A 37 -5.77 10.06 9.97
CA HIS A 37 -7.20 9.98 10.30
C HIS A 37 -7.55 10.77 11.56
N VAL A 38 -6.72 10.72 12.60
CA VAL A 38 -6.92 11.51 13.82
C VAL A 38 -6.87 13.02 13.53
N GLU A 39 -5.93 13.48 12.70
CA GLU A 39 -5.85 14.86 12.28
C GLU A 39 -7.08 15.29 11.48
N LYS A 40 -7.55 14.44 10.57
CA LYS A 40 -8.77 14.67 9.78
C LYS A 40 -10.01 14.78 10.66
N GLU A 41 -10.18 13.86 11.61
CA GLU A 41 -11.31 13.90 12.55
C GLU A 41 -11.29 15.16 13.42
N LYS A 42 -10.11 15.61 13.84
CA LYS A 42 -9.97 16.87 14.58
C LYS A 42 -10.45 18.07 13.75
N GLU A 43 -10.04 18.18 12.49
CA GLU A 43 -10.50 19.21 11.57
C GLU A 43 -12.03 19.19 11.41
N ILE A 44 -12.59 17.99 11.22
CA ILE A 44 -14.04 17.77 11.12
C ILE A 44 -14.76 18.21 12.40
N ASP A 45 -14.25 17.85 13.56
CA ASP A 45 -14.86 18.17 14.85
C ASP A 45 -14.82 19.69 15.15
N GLU A 46 -13.78 20.39 14.73
CA GLU A 46 -13.70 21.85 14.84
C GLU A 46 -14.80 22.52 14.01
N ILE A 47 -15.07 22.04 12.78
CA ILE A 47 -16.15 22.58 11.94
C ILE A 47 -17.52 22.20 12.49
N LYS A 48 -17.71 20.96 12.97
CA LYS A 48 -18.96 20.55 13.65
C LYS A 48 -19.26 21.42 14.87
N ALA A 49 -18.25 21.72 15.68
CA ALA A 49 -18.40 22.58 16.84
C ALA A 49 -18.82 24.01 16.46
N ARG A 50 -18.29 24.53 15.34
CA ARG A 50 -18.73 25.83 14.78
C ARG A 50 -20.17 25.76 14.27
N LEU A 51 -20.52 24.71 13.51
CA LEU A 51 -21.86 24.48 12.99
C LEU A 51 -22.91 24.44 14.12
N HIS A 52 -22.59 23.75 15.21
CA HIS A 52 -23.50 23.65 16.37
C HIS A 52 -23.71 24.98 17.09
N ARG A 53 -22.67 25.83 17.16
CA ARG A 53 -22.75 27.15 17.82
C ARG A 53 -23.38 28.24 16.96
N SER A 54 -23.30 28.11 15.65
CA SER A 54 -23.85 29.12 14.73
C SER A 54 -25.37 29.20 14.81
N LYS A 55 -25.89 30.43 14.77
CA LYS A 55 -27.34 30.72 14.65
C LYS A 55 -27.69 31.29 13.26
N ASP A 56 -26.67 31.65 12.48
CA ASP A 56 -26.85 32.20 11.14
C ASP A 56 -27.03 31.07 10.12
N HIS A 57 -28.10 31.10 9.33
CA HIS A 57 -28.41 30.06 8.34
C HIS A 57 -27.41 30.04 7.17
N GLY A 58 -26.86 31.23 6.81
CA GLY A 58 -25.83 31.33 5.77
C GLY A 58 -24.54 30.69 6.22
N GLU A 59 -24.07 30.99 7.45
CA GLU A 59 -22.88 30.34 8.01
C GLU A 59 -23.07 28.79 8.13
N LYS A 60 -24.25 28.36 8.60
CA LYS A 60 -24.56 26.93 8.65
C LYS A 60 -24.47 26.25 7.28
N TYR A 61 -25.00 26.91 6.25
CA TYR A 61 -24.94 26.40 4.88
C TYR A 61 -23.50 26.21 4.39
N GLU A 62 -22.63 27.22 4.63
CA GLU A 62 -21.21 27.13 4.26
C GLU A 62 -20.46 26.06 5.07
N LEU A 63 -20.71 25.95 6.37
CA LEU A 63 -20.12 24.92 7.22
C LEU A 63 -20.56 23.50 6.81
N CYS A 64 -21.83 23.31 6.44
CA CYS A 64 -22.29 22.04 5.87
C CYS A 64 -21.60 21.73 4.54
N GLY A 65 -21.33 22.75 3.71
CA GLY A 65 -20.54 22.61 2.49
C GLY A 65 -19.10 22.16 2.77
N SER A 66 -18.46 22.78 3.77
CA SER A 66 -17.11 22.36 4.20
C SER A 66 -17.10 20.93 4.70
N LEU A 67 -18.06 20.53 5.52
CA LEU A 67 -18.19 19.16 6.00
C LEU A 67 -18.49 18.15 4.86
N PHE A 68 -19.29 18.54 3.88
CA PHE A 68 -19.51 17.74 2.67
C PHE A 68 -18.18 17.40 1.99
N TYR A 69 -17.33 18.39 1.71
CA TYR A 69 -16.04 18.16 1.05
C TYR A 69 -15.05 17.38 1.91
N LEU A 70 -15.01 17.59 3.22
CA LEU A 70 -14.15 16.84 4.13
C LEU A 70 -14.50 15.36 4.19
N TYR A 71 -15.80 15.04 4.05
CA TYR A 71 -16.31 13.69 4.11
C TYR A 71 -16.38 12.97 2.76
N LEU A 72 -16.40 13.69 1.62
CA LEU A 72 -16.70 13.14 0.30
C LEU A 72 -15.91 11.88 -0.06
N HIS A 73 -14.58 11.90 0.16
CA HIS A 73 -13.68 10.77 -0.09
C HIS A 73 -13.14 10.14 1.20
N TYR A 74 -13.76 10.43 2.33
CA TYR A 74 -13.38 9.92 3.65
C TYR A 74 -14.49 9.04 4.26
N GLN A 75 -15.74 9.51 4.24
CA GLN A 75 -16.94 8.81 4.72
C GLN A 75 -18.17 9.31 3.97
N ALA A 76 -18.51 8.67 2.85
CA ALA A 76 -19.51 9.17 1.91
C ALA A 76 -20.93 9.31 2.52
N ASP A 77 -21.31 8.45 3.46
CA ASP A 77 -22.61 8.57 4.16
C ASP A 77 -22.73 9.90 4.94
N SER A 78 -21.66 10.30 5.63
CA SER A 78 -21.63 11.59 6.34
C SER A 78 -21.62 12.77 5.36
N SER A 79 -20.96 12.63 4.21
CA SER A 79 -21.00 13.63 3.15
C SER A 79 -22.44 13.81 2.63
N LEU A 80 -23.16 12.71 2.38
CA LEU A 80 -24.56 12.75 1.96
C LEU A 80 -25.46 13.36 3.04
N TYR A 81 -25.22 13.12 4.31
CA TYR A 81 -25.93 13.76 5.41
C TYR A 81 -25.80 15.29 5.35
N TYR A 82 -24.58 15.83 5.24
CA TYR A 82 -24.37 17.27 5.23
C TYR A 82 -24.89 17.96 3.97
N ILE A 83 -24.91 17.28 2.83
CA ILE A 83 -25.56 17.86 1.64
C ILE A 83 -27.08 17.90 1.77
N ASN A 84 -27.71 16.94 2.46
CA ASN A 84 -29.10 17.01 2.80
C ASN A 84 -29.41 18.15 3.79
N GLU A 85 -28.55 18.40 4.77
CA GLU A 85 -28.65 19.56 5.66
C GLU A 85 -28.58 20.89 4.87
N LYS A 86 -27.69 21.00 3.87
CA LYS A 86 -27.70 22.17 2.94
C LYS A 86 -29.04 22.34 2.26
N MET A 87 -29.68 21.25 1.81
CA MET A 87 -30.99 21.28 1.17
C MET A 87 -32.10 21.77 2.13
N HIS A 88 -32.04 21.36 3.41
CA HIS A 88 -32.99 21.84 4.44
C HIS A 88 -32.80 23.32 4.78
N LEU A 89 -31.59 23.84 4.70
CA LEU A 89 -31.30 25.25 4.95
C LEU A 89 -31.71 26.18 3.77
N LEU A 90 -31.76 25.63 2.56
CA LEU A 90 -31.96 26.43 1.34
C LEU A 90 -33.22 27.33 1.38
N PRO A 91 -34.41 26.90 1.84
CA PRO A 91 -35.60 27.76 1.92
C PRO A 91 -35.45 28.96 2.87
N LEU A 92 -34.48 28.88 3.82
CA LEU A 92 -34.22 29.90 4.82
C LEU A 92 -33.23 30.97 4.33
N LEU A 93 -32.60 30.78 3.16
CA LEU A 93 -31.57 31.64 2.61
C LEU A 93 -32.07 32.59 1.53
N ASP A 94 -33.27 32.35 0.98
CA ASP A 94 -33.81 33.10 -0.17
C ASP A 94 -32.84 33.18 -1.37
N LYS A 95 -32.10 32.08 -1.62
CA LYS A 95 -31.10 31.95 -2.68
C LYS A 95 -31.37 30.70 -3.53
N PRO A 96 -32.43 30.71 -4.36
CA PRO A 96 -32.82 29.51 -5.13
C PRO A 96 -31.76 29.03 -6.12
N GLU A 97 -30.82 29.88 -6.54
CA GLU A 97 -29.72 29.52 -7.43
C GLU A 97 -28.75 28.51 -6.83
N LEU A 98 -28.67 28.42 -5.49
CA LEU A 98 -27.82 27.43 -4.80
C LEU A 98 -28.33 25.99 -4.94
N LYS A 99 -29.62 25.82 -5.33
CA LYS A 99 -30.25 24.50 -5.49
C LYS A 99 -29.46 23.60 -6.46
N ASN A 100 -29.02 24.16 -7.58
CA ASN A 100 -28.30 23.38 -8.59
C ASN A 100 -26.96 22.86 -8.07
N GLU A 101 -26.22 23.67 -7.26
CA GLU A 101 -24.98 23.24 -6.63
C GLU A 101 -25.21 22.07 -5.68
N ILE A 102 -26.25 22.13 -4.85
CA ILE A 102 -26.61 21.04 -3.93
C ILE A 102 -26.92 19.76 -4.71
N ILE A 103 -27.67 19.87 -5.83
CA ILE A 103 -27.98 18.72 -6.67
C ILE A 103 -26.71 18.11 -7.29
N ILE A 104 -25.75 18.92 -7.74
CA ILE A 104 -24.47 18.42 -8.26
C ILE A 104 -23.67 17.72 -7.16
N ASN A 105 -23.54 18.34 -5.97
CA ASN A 105 -22.87 17.73 -4.83
C ASN A 105 -23.50 16.37 -4.45
N ARG A 106 -24.83 16.31 -4.46
CA ARG A 106 -25.57 15.07 -4.16
C ARG A 106 -25.31 14.00 -5.20
N ALA A 107 -25.29 14.37 -6.48
CA ALA A 107 -24.95 13.44 -7.56
C ALA A 107 -23.54 12.90 -7.44
N GLU A 108 -22.58 13.75 -7.07
CA GLU A 108 -21.17 13.34 -6.89
C GLU A 108 -21.03 12.32 -5.77
N VAL A 109 -21.56 12.58 -4.57
CA VAL A 109 -21.46 11.63 -3.45
C VAL A 109 -22.20 10.33 -3.73
N MET A 110 -23.37 10.39 -4.41
CA MET A 110 -24.09 9.19 -4.85
C MET A 110 -23.24 8.36 -5.83
N GLY A 111 -22.51 9.01 -6.73
CA GLY A 111 -21.56 8.34 -7.63
C GLY A 111 -20.44 7.62 -6.87
N VAL A 112 -19.80 8.27 -5.88
CA VAL A 112 -18.80 7.66 -5.00
C VAL A 112 -19.38 6.42 -4.28
N MET A 113 -20.62 6.51 -3.82
CA MET A 113 -21.34 5.39 -3.17
C MET A 113 -21.77 4.29 -4.15
N GLY A 114 -21.55 4.43 -5.46
CA GLY A 114 -21.99 3.49 -6.47
C GLY A 114 -23.49 3.50 -6.76
N MET A 115 -24.20 4.56 -6.34
CA MET A 115 -25.61 4.80 -6.63
C MET A 115 -25.75 5.53 -7.97
N TYR A 116 -25.36 4.84 -9.05
CA TYR A 116 -25.19 5.48 -10.37
C TYR A 116 -26.51 5.95 -10.98
N ASN A 117 -27.61 5.20 -10.82
CA ASN A 117 -28.90 5.61 -11.34
C ASN A 117 -29.39 6.89 -10.65
N GLU A 118 -29.32 6.93 -9.33
CA GLU A 118 -29.71 8.08 -8.53
C GLU A 118 -28.82 9.31 -8.84
N SER A 119 -27.51 9.10 -9.00
CA SER A 119 -26.58 10.16 -9.40
C SER A 119 -26.97 10.76 -10.76
N LEU A 120 -27.26 9.91 -11.75
CA LEU A 120 -27.67 10.37 -13.07
C LEU A 120 -29.03 11.10 -13.04
N GLU A 121 -29.98 10.61 -12.26
CA GLU A 121 -31.28 11.27 -12.08
C GLU A 121 -31.13 12.66 -11.48
N GLN A 122 -30.22 12.86 -10.51
CA GLN A 122 -29.92 14.18 -9.97
C GLN A 122 -29.36 15.11 -11.06
N LEU A 123 -28.38 14.66 -11.82
CA LEU A 123 -27.75 15.49 -12.86
C LEU A 123 -28.73 15.86 -13.98
N ARG A 124 -29.62 14.96 -14.37
CA ARG A 124 -30.63 15.21 -15.42
C ARG A 124 -31.69 16.26 -15.05
N GLN A 125 -31.87 16.57 -13.77
CA GLN A 125 -32.81 17.62 -13.31
C GLN A 125 -32.29 19.01 -13.62
N ILE A 126 -30.99 19.16 -13.90
CA ILE A 126 -30.33 20.45 -14.08
C ILE A 126 -30.41 20.87 -15.54
N ASN A 127 -30.89 22.11 -15.80
CA ASN A 127 -30.70 22.75 -17.09
C ASN A 127 -29.34 23.45 -17.11
N PRO A 128 -28.35 22.97 -17.89
CA PRO A 128 -27.01 23.56 -17.91
C PRO A 128 -26.99 25.01 -18.42
N GLN A 129 -27.98 25.46 -19.19
CA GLN A 129 -28.04 26.80 -19.76
C GLN A 129 -28.27 27.90 -18.71
N VAL A 130 -28.80 27.52 -17.52
CA VAL A 130 -29.03 28.47 -16.44
C VAL A 130 -27.84 28.56 -15.46
N LEU A 131 -26.85 27.71 -15.63
CA LEU A 131 -25.69 27.67 -14.75
C LEU A 131 -24.68 28.76 -15.09
N LYS A 132 -24.14 29.44 -14.05
CA LYS A 132 -22.93 30.25 -14.20
C LYS A 132 -21.72 29.40 -14.52
N GLN A 133 -20.65 30.01 -15.01
CA GLN A 133 -19.45 29.29 -15.49
C GLN A 133 -18.86 28.29 -14.45
N GLY A 134 -18.71 28.68 -13.18
CA GLY A 134 -18.18 27.81 -12.14
C GLY A 134 -19.04 26.57 -11.90
N PRO A 135 -20.33 26.73 -11.53
CA PRO A 135 -21.26 25.58 -11.42
C PRO A 135 -21.43 24.77 -12.70
N LEU A 136 -21.36 25.38 -13.89
CA LEU A 136 -21.41 24.66 -15.17
C LEU A 136 -20.18 23.76 -15.37
N ASN A 137 -18.99 24.27 -15.06
CA ASN A 137 -17.77 23.46 -15.10
C ASN A 137 -17.83 22.30 -14.11
N TYR A 138 -18.30 22.53 -12.88
CA TYR A 138 -18.49 21.49 -11.87
C TYR A 138 -19.51 20.43 -12.32
N TYR A 139 -20.62 20.84 -12.93
CA TYR A 139 -21.60 19.94 -13.52
C TYR A 139 -20.97 19.00 -14.58
N TYR A 140 -20.13 19.53 -15.48
CA TYR A 140 -19.44 18.72 -16.47
C TYR A 140 -18.38 17.78 -15.84
N ARG A 141 -17.68 18.26 -14.81
CA ARG A 141 -16.75 17.41 -14.04
C ARG A 141 -17.46 16.21 -13.38
N THR A 142 -18.63 16.47 -12.81
CA THR A 142 -19.44 15.40 -12.18
C THR A 142 -19.97 14.40 -13.22
N PHE A 143 -20.40 14.86 -14.39
CA PHE A 143 -20.75 13.95 -15.50
C PHE A 143 -19.56 13.15 -15.99
N ARG A 144 -18.39 13.77 -16.14
CA ARG A 144 -17.17 13.07 -16.51
C ARG A 144 -16.84 11.96 -15.50
N ALA A 145 -16.87 12.29 -14.21
CA ALA A 145 -16.65 11.32 -13.14
C ALA A 145 -17.69 10.18 -13.19
N TYR A 146 -18.96 10.52 -13.30
CA TYR A 146 -20.04 9.55 -13.44
C TYR A 146 -19.79 8.55 -14.58
N TYR A 147 -19.53 9.03 -15.81
CA TYR A 147 -19.28 8.14 -16.93
C TYR A 147 -17.98 7.35 -16.79
N GLY A 148 -16.97 7.91 -16.14
CA GLY A 148 -15.75 7.19 -15.77
C GLY A 148 -16.03 6.03 -14.82
N TRP A 149 -16.75 6.26 -13.72
CA TRP A 149 -17.13 5.20 -12.78
C TRP A 149 -17.98 4.11 -13.44
N VAL A 150 -18.93 4.49 -14.29
CA VAL A 150 -19.76 3.49 -15.01
C VAL A 150 -18.92 2.70 -16.01
N ALA A 151 -17.93 3.33 -16.68
CA ALA A 151 -17.00 2.64 -17.55
C ALA A 151 -16.13 1.62 -16.78
N ASP A 152 -15.61 2.00 -15.60
CA ASP A 152 -14.81 1.12 -14.74
C ASP A 152 -15.64 -0.05 -14.19
N TYR A 153 -16.90 0.20 -13.85
CA TYR A 153 -17.84 -0.85 -13.41
C TYR A 153 -18.26 -1.81 -14.53
N THR A 154 -18.19 -1.37 -15.80
CA THR A 154 -18.73 -2.11 -16.96
C THR A 154 -17.73 -3.14 -17.46
N THR A 155 -18.12 -4.42 -17.46
CA THR A 155 -17.30 -5.54 -17.96
C THR A 155 -17.44 -5.78 -19.46
N ASN A 156 -18.54 -5.38 -20.08
CA ASN A 156 -18.75 -5.50 -21.53
C ASN A 156 -17.92 -4.43 -22.26
N THR A 157 -17.00 -4.86 -23.13
CA THR A 157 -16.04 -3.98 -23.82
C THR A 157 -16.73 -2.93 -24.70
N GLU A 158 -17.80 -3.30 -25.43
CA GLU A 158 -18.52 -2.38 -26.31
C GLU A 158 -19.24 -1.28 -25.51
N GLU A 159 -19.93 -1.66 -24.45
CA GLU A 159 -20.61 -0.70 -23.57
C GLU A 159 -19.59 0.17 -22.81
N LYS A 160 -18.50 -0.41 -22.34
CA LYS A 160 -17.40 0.34 -21.72
C LYS A 160 -16.87 1.44 -22.66
N GLN A 161 -16.65 1.10 -23.92
CA GLN A 161 -16.17 2.06 -24.92
C GLN A 161 -17.13 3.24 -25.11
N LYS A 162 -18.44 3.00 -25.15
CA LYS A 162 -19.45 4.07 -25.22
C LYS A 162 -19.39 5.02 -24.02
N TYR A 163 -19.13 4.49 -22.80
CA TYR A 163 -18.98 5.32 -21.61
C TYR A 163 -17.65 6.11 -21.62
N LEU A 164 -16.56 5.52 -22.10
CA LEU A 164 -15.29 6.23 -22.28
C LEU A 164 -15.40 7.38 -23.29
N GLU A 165 -16.12 7.19 -24.40
CA GLU A 165 -16.42 8.26 -25.36
C GLU A 165 -17.22 9.39 -24.72
N ARG A 166 -18.19 9.08 -23.86
CA ARG A 166 -18.93 10.06 -23.09
C ARG A 166 -18.03 10.82 -22.11
N THR A 167 -17.16 10.09 -21.42
CA THR A 167 -16.17 10.67 -20.50
C THR A 167 -15.28 11.67 -21.25
N ASP A 168 -14.84 11.33 -22.46
CA ASP A 168 -14.01 12.21 -23.27
C ASP A 168 -14.78 13.43 -23.79
N ALA A 169 -16.02 13.29 -24.22
CA ALA A 169 -16.87 14.42 -24.62
C ALA A 169 -17.08 15.43 -23.47
N TYR A 170 -17.18 14.95 -22.23
CA TYR A 170 -17.26 15.85 -21.07
C TYR A 170 -15.90 16.48 -20.72
N ARG A 171 -14.75 15.86 -21.05
CA ARG A 171 -13.44 16.56 -21.00
C ARG A 171 -13.44 17.80 -21.89
N ASP A 172 -13.93 17.68 -23.12
CA ASP A 172 -14.06 18.84 -24.03
C ASP A 172 -14.95 19.94 -23.45
N SER A 173 -16.09 19.55 -22.83
CA SER A 173 -16.99 20.50 -22.15
C SER A 173 -16.33 21.19 -20.96
N ILE A 174 -15.54 20.47 -20.18
CA ILE A 174 -14.75 21.02 -19.07
C ILE A 174 -13.72 22.02 -19.60
N LEU A 175 -12.95 21.65 -20.62
CA LEU A 175 -11.91 22.52 -21.22
C LEU A 175 -12.50 23.81 -21.81
N ALA A 176 -13.71 23.75 -22.37
CA ALA A 176 -14.43 24.91 -22.92
C ALA A 176 -14.95 25.86 -21.84
N THR A 177 -15.20 25.37 -20.61
CA THR A 177 -15.83 26.14 -19.54
C THR A 177 -14.94 26.44 -18.35
N ALA A 178 -13.77 25.76 -18.23
CA ALA A 178 -12.86 25.94 -17.10
C ALA A 178 -12.11 27.28 -17.20
N TYR A 179 -11.85 27.86 -16.04
CA TYR A 179 -10.86 28.94 -15.92
C TYR A 179 -9.45 28.41 -16.14
N PRO A 180 -8.53 29.22 -16.70
CA PRO A 180 -7.11 28.87 -16.77
C PRO A 180 -6.55 28.51 -15.40
N GLY A 181 -5.73 27.46 -15.31
CA GLY A 181 -5.09 27.03 -14.07
C GLY A 181 -4.81 25.53 -14.02
N VAL A 182 -4.19 25.08 -12.95
CA VAL A 182 -3.70 23.71 -12.76
C VAL A 182 -4.79 22.67 -13.02
N ASP A 183 -5.99 22.86 -12.46
CA ASP A 183 -7.09 21.89 -12.62
C ASP A 183 -7.58 21.75 -14.07
N ARG A 184 -7.52 22.81 -14.87
CA ARG A 184 -7.84 22.76 -16.30
C ARG A 184 -6.75 22.05 -17.08
N ASP A 185 -5.51 22.34 -16.76
CA ASP A 185 -4.36 21.80 -17.49
C ASP A 185 -4.13 20.32 -17.19
N ILE A 186 -4.51 19.82 -15.99
CA ILE A 186 -4.60 18.37 -15.74
C ILE A 186 -5.58 17.71 -16.72
N VAL A 187 -6.79 18.27 -16.87
CA VAL A 187 -7.79 17.72 -17.82
C VAL A 187 -7.29 17.80 -19.28
N LEU A 188 -6.52 18.85 -19.62
CA LEU A 188 -5.90 18.96 -20.94
C LEU A 188 -4.85 17.87 -21.15
N ALA A 189 -4.03 17.57 -20.15
CA ALA A 189 -3.06 16.48 -20.20
C ALA A 189 -3.74 15.12 -20.37
N GLU A 190 -4.82 14.84 -19.63
CA GLU A 190 -5.65 13.65 -19.83
C GLU A 190 -6.20 13.56 -21.27
N LYS A 191 -6.66 14.69 -21.83
CA LYS A 191 -7.14 14.72 -23.22
C LYS A 191 -6.04 14.36 -24.20
N TYR A 192 -4.82 14.90 -24.02
CA TYR A 192 -3.68 14.54 -24.88
C TYR A 192 -3.35 13.05 -24.79
N MET A 193 -3.42 12.44 -23.61
CA MET A 193 -3.22 11.01 -23.44
C MET A 193 -4.26 10.21 -24.25
N VAL A 194 -5.56 10.56 -24.13
CA VAL A 194 -6.66 9.87 -24.80
C VAL A 194 -6.55 9.96 -26.35
N ILE A 195 -6.08 11.07 -26.88
CA ILE A 195 -5.89 11.23 -28.34
C ILE A 195 -4.53 10.72 -28.84
N GLY A 196 -3.82 9.91 -28.04
CA GLY A 196 -2.57 9.25 -28.43
C GLY A 196 -1.35 10.19 -28.49
N LYS A 197 -1.32 11.25 -27.70
CA LYS A 197 -0.20 12.20 -27.57
C LYS A 197 0.41 12.20 -26.16
N PRO A 198 0.94 11.06 -25.68
CA PRO A 198 1.47 10.96 -24.32
C PRO A 198 2.61 11.94 -24.03
N ASP A 199 3.48 12.24 -24.99
CA ASP A 199 4.58 13.20 -24.81
C ASP A 199 4.05 14.61 -24.48
N SER A 200 2.98 15.05 -25.14
CA SER A 200 2.36 16.34 -24.83
C SER A 200 1.74 16.36 -23.43
N SER A 201 1.15 15.23 -23.00
CA SER A 201 0.65 15.06 -21.65
C SER A 201 1.79 15.18 -20.63
N LEU A 202 2.93 14.50 -20.85
CA LEU A 202 4.11 14.55 -19.98
C LEU A 202 4.66 15.97 -19.83
N VAL A 203 4.76 16.71 -20.93
CA VAL A 203 5.24 18.11 -20.88
C VAL A 203 4.36 18.98 -19.99
N ILE A 204 3.04 18.87 -20.14
CA ILE A 204 2.10 19.63 -19.31
C ILE A 204 2.22 19.21 -17.83
N LEU A 205 2.13 17.91 -17.53
CA LEU A 205 2.11 17.42 -16.14
C LEU A 205 3.41 17.75 -15.40
N ASN A 206 4.56 17.59 -16.03
CA ASN A 206 5.83 17.98 -15.44
C ASN A 206 5.93 19.50 -15.20
N GLY A 207 5.46 20.32 -16.14
CA GLY A 207 5.39 21.77 -15.96
C GLY A 207 4.43 22.20 -14.83
N LEU A 208 3.36 21.43 -14.57
CA LEU A 208 2.46 21.69 -13.44
C LEU A 208 3.12 21.38 -12.10
N LEU A 209 3.98 20.37 -12.01
CA LEU A 209 4.70 20.08 -10.76
C LEU A 209 5.65 21.21 -10.35
N GLU A 210 6.23 21.93 -11.32
CA GLU A 210 7.10 23.09 -11.08
C GLU A 210 6.33 24.31 -10.52
N GLN A 211 5.00 24.38 -10.69
CA GLN A 211 4.15 25.47 -10.20
C GLN A 211 3.75 25.32 -8.73
N ASN A 212 4.32 24.36 -8.01
CA ASN A 212 4.02 24.06 -6.62
C ASN A 212 2.50 23.85 -6.34
N PRO A 213 1.87 22.86 -7.01
CA PRO A 213 0.46 22.55 -6.84
C PRO A 213 0.14 22.11 -5.40
N ASP A 214 -1.12 22.29 -4.97
CA ASP A 214 -1.57 21.81 -3.66
C ASP A 214 -1.56 20.27 -3.57
N LYS A 215 -1.79 19.72 -2.35
CA LYS A 215 -1.77 18.26 -2.12
C LYS A 215 -2.75 17.52 -3.04
N ARG A 216 -3.99 18.02 -3.18
CA ARG A 216 -5.01 17.39 -4.03
C ARG A 216 -4.58 17.41 -5.50
N GLN A 217 -4.10 18.54 -5.97
CA GLN A 217 -3.59 18.69 -7.34
C GLN A 217 -2.39 17.78 -7.60
N LYS A 218 -1.47 17.65 -6.63
CA LYS A 218 -0.34 16.70 -6.72
C LYS A 218 -0.82 15.26 -6.89
N ALA A 219 -1.80 14.83 -6.11
CA ALA A 219 -2.36 13.48 -6.25
C ALA A 219 -2.91 13.23 -7.67
N TYR A 220 -3.70 14.18 -8.21
CA TYR A 220 -4.21 14.08 -9.58
C TYR A 220 -3.10 14.09 -10.63
N ILE A 221 -2.09 14.95 -10.50
CA ILE A 221 -0.94 14.99 -11.43
C ILE A 221 -0.18 13.68 -11.41
N TYR A 222 0.16 13.16 -10.21
CA TYR A 222 0.88 11.88 -10.08
C TYR A 222 0.06 10.72 -10.63
N TYR A 223 -1.24 10.68 -10.34
CA TYR A 223 -2.11 9.65 -10.89
C TYR A 223 -2.17 9.71 -12.42
N THR A 224 -2.33 10.90 -12.99
CA THR A 224 -2.35 11.07 -14.45
C THR A 224 -1.00 10.71 -15.09
N LEU A 225 0.14 11.04 -14.43
CA LEU A 225 1.46 10.59 -14.86
C LEU A 225 1.56 9.05 -14.86
N SER A 226 1.01 8.38 -13.84
CA SER A 226 1.00 6.92 -13.81
C SER A 226 0.20 6.32 -14.96
N GLU A 227 -0.92 6.94 -15.35
CA GLU A 227 -1.73 6.51 -16.51
C GLU A 227 -0.98 6.74 -17.84
N VAL A 228 -0.23 7.83 -17.95
CA VAL A 228 0.60 8.06 -19.14
C VAL A 228 1.70 7.01 -19.26
N TYR A 229 2.33 6.63 -18.14
CA TYR A 229 3.37 5.60 -18.15
C TYR A 229 2.80 4.19 -18.29
N ASP A 230 1.54 3.95 -17.94
CA ASP A 230 0.82 2.72 -18.30
C ASP A 230 0.67 2.60 -19.83
N VAL A 231 0.19 3.65 -20.49
CA VAL A 231 0.02 3.70 -21.96
C VAL A 231 1.37 3.59 -22.70
N THR A 232 2.46 4.09 -22.12
CA THR A 232 3.81 4.00 -22.70
C THR A 232 4.61 2.78 -22.26
N GLU A 233 4.00 1.87 -21.48
CA GLU A 233 4.57 0.61 -20.99
C GLU A 233 5.83 0.78 -20.12
N ASP A 234 6.04 1.97 -19.50
CA ASP A 234 7.11 2.20 -18.52
C ASP A 234 6.63 1.84 -17.12
N VAL A 235 6.62 0.53 -16.84
CA VAL A 235 6.10 -0.03 -15.57
C VAL A 235 6.83 0.52 -14.34
N ASP A 236 8.13 0.84 -14.45
CA ASP A 236 8.88 1.36 -13.29
C ASP A 236 8.44 2.78 -12.94
N LYS A 237 8.23 3.65 -13.93
CA LYS A 237 7.68 4.98 -13.67
C LYS A 237 6.20 4.93 -13.28
N GLN A 238 5.43 4.02 -13.85
CA GLN A 238 4.04 3.79 -13.43
C GLN A 238 3.97 3.47 -11.93
N ILE A 239 4.79 2.51 -11.44
CA ILE A 239 4.91 2.17 -10.02
C ILE A 239 5.32 3.39 -9.19
N TYR A 240 6.31 4.15 -9.64
CA TYR A 240 6.80 5.33 -8.95
C TYR A 240 5.68 6.35 -8.70
N TYR A 241 4.95 6.70 -9.75
CA TYR A 241 3.89 7.71 -9.65
C TYR A 241 2.63 7.20 -8.94
N LEU A 242 2.28 5.91 -9.07
CA LEU A 242 1.22 5.31 -8.26
C LEU A 242 1.57 5.33 -6.77
N ALA A 243 2.82 5.05 -6.42
CA ALA A 243 3.28 5.10 -5.03
C ALA A 243 3.23 6.53 -4.47
N LEU A 244 3.67 7.54 -5.25
CA LEU A 244 3.56 8.94 -4.86
C LEU A 244 2.09 9.38 -4.69
N THR A 245 1.19 8.94 -5.59
CA THR A 245 -0.24 9.20 -5.47
C THR A 245 -0.78 8.62 -4.16
N ALA A 246 -0.49 7.34 -3.89
CA ALA A 246 -0.94 6.66 -2.69
C ALA A 246 -0.42 7.31 -1.40
N VAL A 247 0.83 7.79 -1.38
CA VAL A 247 1.38 8.56 -0.24
C VAL A 247 0.54 9.80 0.01
N VAL A 248 0.26 10.61 -1.03
CA VAL A 248 -0.50 11.85 -0.89
C VAL A 248 -1.96 11.58 -0.50
N ASP A 249 -2.58 10.53 -1.07
CA ASP A 249 -3.95 10.13 -0.73
C ASP A 249 -4.05 9.75 0.76
N LEU A 250 -3.16 8.90 1.25
CA LEU A 250 -3.14 8.45 2.65
C LEU A 250 -2.83 9.60 3.63
N GLU A 251 -1.86 10.47 3.32
CA GLU A 251 -1.55 11.65 4.13
C GLU A 251 -2.69 12.67 4.17
N SER A 252 -3.58 12.66 3.16
CA SER A 252 -4.77 13.49 3.11
C SER A 252 -5.99 12.81 3.73
N ALA A 253 -5.82 11.61 4.29
CA ALA A 253 -6.88 10.73 4.77
C ALA A 253 -7.97 10.47 3.72
N THR A 254 -7.61 10.48 2.42
CA THR A 254 -8.48 10.04 1.34
C THR A 254 -8.62 8.54 1.39
N LYS A 255 -9.83 8.00 1.29
CA LYS A 255 -10.13 6.55 1.32
C LYS A 255 -10.75 6.02 0.03
N GLU A 256 -11.27 6.91 -0.81
CA GLU A 256 -11.76 6.58 -2.16
C GLU A 256 -10.66 6.90 -3.16
N TYR A 257 -9.78 5.91 -3.46
CA TYR A 257 -8.66 6.04 -4.37
C TYR A 257 -8.45 4.75 -5.19
N ALA A 258 -7.82 4.89 -6.36
CA ALA A 258 -7.49 3.77 -7.23
C ALA A 258 -5.98 3.43 -7.22
N SER A 259 -5.13 4.33 -6.70
CA SER A 259 -3.68 4.23 -6.78
C SER A 259 -3.12 2.98 -6.11
N LEU A 260 -3.55 2.72 -4.88
CA LEU A 260 -2.99 1.63 -4.07
C LEU A 260 -3.41 0.24 -4.58
N GLN A 261 -4.64 0.11 -5.11
CA GLN A 261 -5.10 -1.16 -5.68
C GLN A 261 -4.38 -1.50 -7.00
N LYS A 262 -4.17 -0.51 -7.89
CA LYS A 262 -3.39 -0.69 -9.11
C LYS A 262 -1.94 -1.04 -8.78
N LEU A 263 -1.36 -0.35 -7.80
CA LEU A 263 -0.01 -0.65 -7.32
C LEU A 263 0.09 -2.05 -6.73
N ALA A 264 -0.91 -2.52 -5.97
CA ALA A 264 -0.94 -3.88 -5.42
C ALA A 264 -0.91 -4.94 -6.53
N GLN A 265 -1.64 -4.72 -7.63
CA GLN A 265 -1.61 -5.60 -8.79
C GLN A 265 -0.21 -5.65 -9.42
N LEU A 266 0.41 -4.50 -9.66
CA LEU A 266 1.77 -4.42 -10.22
C LEU A 266 2.81 -5.08 -9.31
N MET A 267 2.68 -4.93 -7.98
CA MET A 267 3.54 -5.62 -7.01
C MET A 267 3.36 -7.14 -7.10
N TYR A 268 2.12 -7.63 -7.25
CA TYR A 268 1.85 -9.04 -7.45
C TYR A 268 2.51 -9.58 -8.73
N GLU A 269 2.37 -8.86 -9.85
CA GLU A 269 2.96 -9.21 -11.14
C GLU A 269 4.50 -9.23 -11.09
N LYS A 270 5.12 -8.34 -10.31
CA LYS A 270 6.57 -8.31 -10.04
C LYS A 270 7.02 -9.37 -9.02
N GLY A 271 6.11 -10.10 -8.39
CA GLY A 271 6.41 -11.14 -7.39
C GLY A 271 6.65 -10.61 -5.97
N ASP A 272 6.44 -9.32 -5.71
CA ASP A 272 6.44 -8.75 -4.35
C ASP A 272 5.08 -8.98 -3.67
N ILE A 273 4.87 -10.23 -3.25
CA ILE A 273 3.60 -10.68 -2.69
C ILE A 273 3.28 -9.99 -1.36
N ASP A 274 4.29 -9.62 -0.58
CA ASP A 274 4.09 -8.97 0.72
C ASP A 274 3.50 -7.57 0.54
N ARG A 275 4.10 -6.75 -0.33
CA ARG A 275 3.57 -5.43 -0.65
C ARG A 275 2.23 -5.52 -1.37
N ALA A 276 2.07 -6.45 -2.31
CA ALA A 276 0.79 -6.68 -2.98
C ALA A 276 -0.34 -6.91 -1.97
N TYR A 277 -0.11 -7.80 -0.98
CA TYR A 277 -1.10 -8.11 0.05
C TYR A 277 -1.33 -6.93 1.02
N LYS A 278 -0.24 -6.27 1.49
CA LYS A 278 -0.31 -5.10 2.37
C LYS A 278 -1.12 -3.95 1.73
N TYR A 279 -0.83 -3.62 0.48
CA TYR A 279 -1.48 -2.52 -0.24
C TYR A 279 -2.94 -2.82 -0.56
N LEU A 280 -3.23 -4.06 -0.96
CA LEU A 280 -4.60 -4.48 -1.25
C LEU A 280 -5.49 -4.48 0.00
N ASN A 281 -4.98 -4.96 1.13
CA ASN A 281 -5.70 -4.91 2.42
C ASN A 281 -5.99 -3.47 2.85
N CYS A 282 -4.99 -2.59 2.76
CA CYS A 282 -5.17 -1.18 3.10
C CYS A 282 -6.27 -0.54 2.23
N SER A 283 -6.23 -0.79 0.90
CA SER A 283 -7.25 -0.29 -0.02
C SER A 283 -8.64 -0.86 0.26
N MET A 284 -8.75 -2.15 0.64
CA MET A 284 -10.02 -2.79 1.00
C MET A 284 -10.64 -2.16 2.25
N GLU A 285 -9.85 -1.98 3.31
CA GLU A 285 -10.29 -1.35 4.56
C GLU A 285 -10.81 0.06 4.31
N ASP A 286 -10.08 0.84 3.52
CA ASP A 286 -10.43 2.21 3.22
C ASP A 286 -11.70 2.30 2.34
N ALA A 287 -11.82 1.47 1.31
CA ALA A 287 -13.01 1.41 0.47
C ALA A 287 -14.28 1.04 1.25
N VAL A 288 -14.18 0.08 2.17
CA VAL A 288 -15.27 -0.31 3.07
C VAL A 288 -15.64 0.84 4.02
N SER A 289 -14.66 1.45 4.66
CA SER A 289 -14.89 2.52 5.65
C SER A 289 -15.41 3.82 5.03
N CYS A 290 -15.09 4.08 3.77
CA CYS A 290 -15.61 5.21 2.99
C CYS A 290 -17.01 4.95 2.41
N ASN A 291 -17.48 3.71 2.34
CA ASN A 291 -18.61 3.25 1.54
C ASN A 291 -18.42 3.50 0.02
N ALA A 292 -17.17 3.36 -0.46
CA ALA A 292 -16.81 3.52 -1.87
C ALA A 292 -17.00 2.19 -2.62
N ARG A 293 -18.22 1.90 -3.08
CA ARG A 293 -18.60 0.58 -3.61
C ARG A 293 -17.80 0.15 -4.83
N LEU A 294 -17.49 1.08 -5.77
CA LEU A 294 -16.69 0.75 -6.93
C LEU A 294 -15.31 0.24 -6.50
N ARG A 295 -14.62 0.98 -5.62
CA ARG A 295 -13.29 0.60 -5.12
C ARG A 295 -13.31 -0.74 -4.38
N PHE A 296 -14.36 -0.99 -3.61
CA PHE A 296 -14.57 -2.28 -2.98
C PHE A 296 -14.68 -3.42 -4.01
N ILE A 297 -15.46 -3.24 -5.08
CA ILE A 297 -15.64 -4.26 -6.12
C ILE A 297 -14.32 -4.52 -6.87
N GLU A 298 -13.59 -3.48 -7.24
CA GLU A 298 -12.30 -3.58 -7.91
C GLU A 298 -11.27 -4.34 -7.07
N VAL A 299 -11.15 -3.99 -5.79
CA VAL A 299 -10.27 -4.73 -4.86
C VAL A 299 -10.72 -6.17 -4.68
N ALA A 300 -12.03 -6.40 -4.53
CA ALA A 300 -12.58 -7.74 -4.33
C ALA A 300 -12.33 -8.70 -5.49
N GLN A 301 -12.15 -8.21 -6.71
CA GLN A 301 -11.81 -9.05 -7.87
C GLN A 301 -10.40 -9.66 -7.76
N PHE A 302 -9.44 -8.91 -7.25
CA PHE A 302 -8.04 -9.36 -7.12
C PHE A 302 -7.73 -9.98 -5.76
N PHE A 303 -8.48 -9.65 -4.73
CA PHE A 303 -8.24 -10.09 -3.36
C PHE A 303 -8.06 -11.60 -3.21
N PRO A 304 -8.91 -12.48 -3.78
CA PRO A 304 -8.76 -13.93 -3.62
C PRO A 304 -7.46 -14.48 -4.23
N ILE A 305 -6.97 -13.84 -5.30
CA ILE A 305 -5.76 -14.26 -6.01
C ILE A 305 -4.53 -13.93 -5.16
N ILE A 306 -4.44 -12.69 -4.70
CA ILE A 306 -3.32 -12.18 -3.91
C ILE A 306 -3.30 -12.83 -2.52
N ASP A 307 -4.46 -12.96 -1.85
CA ASP A 307 -4.60 -13.65 -0.56
C ASP A 307 -4.14 -15.11 -0.63
N LYS A 308 -4.55 -15.83 -1.69
CA LYS A 308 -4.09 -17.20 -1.91
C LYS A 308 -2.57 -17.29 -2.10
N ALA A 309 -1.99 -16.39 -2.90
CA ALA A 309 -0.55 -16.35 -3.12
C ALA A 309 0.21 -16.03 -1.83
N TYR A 310 -0.28 -15.08 -1.04
CA TYR A 310 0.29 -14.72 0.26
C TYR A 310 0.23 -15.91 1.25
N LYS A 311 -0.92 -16.56 1.38
CA LYS A 311 -1.08 -17.73 2.25
C LYS A 311 -0.16 -18.90 1.85
N LEU A 312 0.01 -19.15 0.54
CA LEU A 312 0.94 -20.18 0.05
C LEU A 312 2.40 -19.82 0.38
N LYS A 313 2.79 -18.56 0.24
CA LYS A 313 4.11 -18.07 0.64
C LYS A 313 4.33 -18.29 2.13
N GLU A 314 3.40 -17.83 2.97
CA GLU A 314 3.47 -17.97 4.43
C GLU A 314 3.57 -19.45 4.87
N GLN A 315 2.78 -20.33 4.25
CA GLN A 315 2.88 -21.78 4.51
C GLN A 315 4.26 -22.34 4.16
N ARG A 316 4.84 -21.93 3.02
CA ARG A 316 6.19 -22.34 2.61
C ARG A 316 7.25 -21.85 3.60
N GLU A 317 7.19 -20.60 4.02
CA GLU A 317 8.11 -20.03 5.00
C GLU A 317 8.02 -20.73 6.36
N ARG A 318 6.80 -21.05 6.82
CA ARG A 318 6.58 -21.84 8.05
C ARG A 318 7.14 -23.28 7.92
N GLN A 319 7.00 -23.91 6.77
CA GLN A 319 7.59 -25.24 6.51
C GLN A 319 9.11 -25.19 6.54
N ILE A 320 9.74 -24.22 5.87
CA ILE A 320 11.19 -24.02 5.89
C ILE A 320 11.68 -23.80 7.33
N SER A 321 11.04 -22.91 8.07
CA SER A 321 11.38 -22.62 9.47
C SER A 321 11.29 -23.87 10.35
N ARG A 322 10.22 -24.68 10.22
CA ARG A 322 10.07 -25.95 10.94
C ARG A 322 11.18 -26.95 10.57
N THR A 323 11.50 -27.08 9.30
CA THR A 323 12.56 -27.98 8.83
C THR A 323 13.92 -27.56 9.38
N LEU A 324 14.22 -26.25 9.41
CA LEU A 324 15.45 -25.72 9.99
C LEU A 324 15.51 -25.99 11.50
N LEU A 325 14.42 -25.78 12.25
CA LEU A 325 14.36 -26.07 13.68
C LEU A 325 14.61 -27.54 13.98
N ILE A 326 13.99 -28.48 13.21
CA ILE A 326 14.22 -29.92 13.35
C ILE A 326 15.67 -30.26 13.04
N SER A 327 16.25 -29.71 11.98
CA SER A 327 17.65 -29.95 11.60
C SER A 327 18.63 -29.48 12.66
N VAL A 328 18.44 -28.28 13.22
CA VAL A 328 19.26 -27.73 14.31
C VAL A 328 19.11 -28.58 15.59
N SER A 329 17.89 -29.02 15.91
CA SER A 329 17.65 -29.88 17.07
C SER A 329 18.35 -31.24 16.94
N LEU A 330 18.32 -31.88 15.77
CA LEU A 330 19.02 -33.11 15.50
C LEU A 330 20.54 -32.95 15.58
N LEU A 331 21.06 -31.85 15.03
CA LEU A 331 22.49 -31.54 15.09
C LEU A 331 22.94 -31.34 16.55
N SER A 332 22.15 -30.62 17.34
CA SER A 332 22.41 -30.41 18.78
C SER A 332 22.45 -31.75 19.56
N LEU A 333 21.49 -32.64 19.29
CA LEU A 333 21.46 -33.97 19.86
C LEU A 333 22.72 -34.81 19.50
N PHE A 334 23.11 -34.73 18.23
CA PHE A 334 24.34 -35.40 17.76
C PHE A 334 25.59 -34.87 18.45
N LEU A 335 25.72 -33.54 18.61
CA LEU A 335 26.84 -32.92 19.32
C LEU A 335 26.89 -33.36 20.80
N ILE A 336 25.75 -33.39 21.49
CA ILE A 336 25.66 -33.86 22.88
C ILE A 336 26.11 -35.31 22.97
N ALA A 337 25.66 -36.17 22.07
CA ALA A 337 26.08 -37.59 22.03
C ALA A 337 27.60 -37.74 21.76
N ALA A 338 28.15 -36.93 20.84
CA ALA A 338 29.57 -36.92 20.53
C ALA A 338 30.40 -36.44 21.74
N ILE A 339 29.98 -35.37 22.44
CA ILE A 339 30.64 -34.89 23.66
C ILE A 339 30.62 -35.98 24.75
N PHE A 340 29.48 -36.66 24.95
CA PHE A 340 29.36 -37.75 25.90
C PHE A 340 30.27 -38.95 25.55
N TYR A 341 30.35 -39.28 24.27
CA TYR A 341 31.25 -40.33 23.78
C TYR A 341 32.71 -39.97 24.00
N LEU A 342 33.13 -38.73 23.67
CA LEU A 342 34.49 -38.23 23.90
C LEU A 342 34.83 -38.21 25.39
N TYR A 343 33.90 -37.80 26.25
CA TYR A 343 34.10 -37.84 27.70
C TYR A 343 34.36 -39.27 28.21
N ARG A 344 33.59 -40.25 27.75
CA ARG A 344 33.82 -41.67 28.10
C ARG A 344 35.19 -42.16 27.61
N TRP A 345 35.56 -41.80 26.40
CA TRP A 345 36.87 -42.14 25.83
C TRP A 345 38.03 -41.52 26.61
N MET A 346 37.95 -40.24 26.97
CA MET A 346 38.93 -39.54 27.80
C MET A 346 39.08 -40.20 29.17
N LYS A 347 37.98 -40.60 29.80
CA LYS A 347 38.00 -41.32 31.09
C LYS A 347 38.70 -42.68 30.97
N LYS A 348 38.44 -43.44 29.93
CA LYS A 348 39.10 -44.71 29.63
C LYS A 348 40.59 -44.51 29.36
N LEU A 349 40.96 -43.52 28.58
CA LEU A 349 42.36 -43.21 28.26
C LEU A 349 43.11 -42.76 29.52
N SER A 350 42.53 -42.00 30.41
CA SER A 350 43.11 -41.61 31.69
C SER A 350 43.37 -42.80 32.62
N ALA A 351 42.43 -43.77 32.67
CA ALA A 351 42.62 -45.02 33.41
C ALA A 351 43.78 -45.83 32.84
N MET A 352 43.83 -45.99 31.50
CA MET A 352 44.94 -46.71 30.85
C MET A 352 46.31 -46.06 31.07
N ARG A 353 46.38 -44.72 31.03
CA ARG A 353 47.62 -43.97 31.33
C ARG A 353 48.08 -44.20 32.79
N ARG A 354 47.12 -44.23 33.75
CA ARG A 354 47.42 -44.50 35.14
C ARG A 354 47.98 -45.94 35.33
N ASP A 355 47.31 -46.92 34.68
CA ASP A 355 47.76 -48.31 34.76
C ASP A 355 49.14 -48.49 34.12
N LEU A 356 49.41 -47.84 32.98
CA LEU A 356 50.74 -47.84 32.33
C LEU A 356 51.81 -47.18 33.18
N SER A 357 51.50 -46.05 33.83
CA SER A 357 52.40 -45.38 34.75
C SER A 357 52.75 -46.26 35.97
N LEU A 358 51.75 -46.97 36.52
CA LEU A 358 51.97 -47.95 37.62
C LEU A 358 52.81 -49.11 37.16
N ALA A 359 52.57 -49.65 35.94
CA ALA A 359 53.35 -50.73 35.37
C ALA A 359 54.80 -50.31 35.12
N ASN A 360 55.05 -49.12 34.56
CA ASN A 360 56.40 -48.58 34.36
C ASN A 360 57.13 -48.35 35.69
N LYS A 361 56.45 -47.86 36.73
CA LYS A 361 57.06 -47.72 38.07
C LYS A 361 57.48 -49.06 38.62
N ARG A 362 56.63 -50.11 38.55
CA ARG A 362 56.99 -51.47 38.96
C ARG A 362 58.17 -52.05 38.20
N LEU A 363 58.22 -51.80 36.88
CA LEU A 363 59.38 -52.20 36.05
C LEU A 363 60.66 -51.50 36.50
N THR A 364 60.61 -50.21 36.83
CA THR A 364 61.77 -49.46 37.35
C THR A 364 62.20 -50.04 38.70
N ASP A 365 61.27 -50.27 39.64
CA ASP A 365 61.57 -50.85 40.95
C ASP A 365 62.19 -52.23 40.84
N VAL A 366 61.68 -53.14 39.98
CA VAL A 366 62.24 -54.45 39.71
C VAL A 366 63.62 -54.36 39.05
N ASN A 367 63.85 -53.42 38.14
CA ASN A 367 65.13 -53.26 37.51
C ASN A 367 66.21 -52.76 38.49
N ASP A 368 65.82 -51.85 39.41
CA ASP A 368 66.68 -51.39 40.49
C ASP A 368 67.05 -52.52 41.47
N GLU A 369 66.08 -53.40 41.82
CA GLU A 369 66.36 -54.63 42.60
C GLU A 369 67.30 -55.59 41.92
N LEU A 370 67.10 -55.80 40.59
CA LEU A 370 68.00 -56.69 39.82
C LEU A 370 69.42 -56.07 39.76
N GLU A 371 69.55 -54.77 39.59
CA GLU A 371 70.87 -54.12 39.56
C GLU A 371 71.57 -54.17 40.92
N GLN A 372 70.84 -54.00 42.04
CA GLN A 372 71.35 -54.16 43.37
C GLN A 372 71.79 -55.64 43.62
N THR A 373 70.94 -56.62 43.20
CA THR A 373 71.24 -58.05 43.32
C THR A 373 72.43 -58.45 42.46
N GLY A 374 72.58 -57.85 41.25
CA GLY A 374 73.73 -57.99 40.39
C GLY A 374 75.04 -57.52 41.07
N LYS A 375 74.99 -56.30 41.64
CA LYS A 375 76.16 -55.73 42.36
C LYS A 375 76.56 -56.56 43.60
N ILE A 376 75.57 -57.07 44.32
CA ILE A 376 75.83 -57.99 45.45
C ILE A 376 76.49 -59.32 44.97
N LYS A 377 76.04 -59.88 43.85
CA LYS A 377 76.67 -61.07 43.25
C LYS A 377 78.11 -60.80 42.80
N GLU A 378 78.40 -59.66 42.23
CA GLU A 378 79.77 -59.28 41.86
C GLU A 378 80.72 -59.16 43.04
N VAL A 379 80.21 -58.68 44.21
CA VAL A 379 80.96 -58.56 45.47
C VAL A 379 81.25 -59.94 46.10
N TYR A 380 80.39 -61.00 45.86
CA TYR A 380 80.61 -62.33 46.40
C TYR A 380 81.42 -63.22 45.50
N ILE A 381 81.76 -62.83 44.27
CA ILE A 381 82.55 -63.65 43.32
C ILE A 381 84.02 -63.09 43.19
N ALA A 382 84.32 -61.89 43.72
CA ALA A 382 85.65 -61.33 43.85
C ALA A 382 86.28 -61.73 45.22
#